data_bd8917d4134dc1389ce7db7a17d13f54
#
_entry.id   bd8917d4134dc1389ce7db7a17d13f54
#
_cell.length_a   1.000
_cell.length_b   1.000
_cell.length_c   1.000
_cell.angle_alpha   90.00
_cell.angle_beta   90.00
_cell.angle_gamma   90.00
#
_symmetry.space_group_name_H-M   'P 1'
#
loop_
_entity.id
_entity.type
_entity.pdbx_description
1 polymer ?
#
loop_
_entity_poly.entity_id
_entity_poly.type
_entity_poly.pdbx_seq_one_letter_code
_entity_poly.pdbx_strand_id
1 'polypeptide(L)'
;MSNLNTLLILIFICFSCTISKPTSSNDFDRNISMDEKINEYSEISILNRIRSIPGLKINGPDDNNAQVYVTGITSVKFTQEVTFYLNGMRVGTYSQFSTLIKPGEVKSMRLLKGASAASIYGEEGTWGVILVKTK
;
A
#
# COMPACT_ATOMS: atom_id res chain seq x y z
N MET A 1 -34.24 2.58 58.98
CA MET A 1 -32.97 2.63 58.20
C MET A 1 -33.01 1.68 56.99
N SER A 2 -34.17 1.51 56.31
CA SER A 2 -34.29 0.58 55.19
C SER A 2 -34.58 1.27 53.84
N ASN A 3 -34.81 2.60 53.81
CA ASN A 3 -35.23 3.28 52.59
C ASN A 3 -34.06 3.88 51.79
N LEU A 4 -32.86 3.96 52.36
CA LEU A 4 -31.71 4.53 51.67
C LEU A 4 -31.05 3.48 50.71
N ASN A 5 -31.12 2.21 51.07
CA ASN A 5 -30.57 1.14 50.27
C ASN A 5 -31.41 0.79 49.04
N THR A 6 -32.74 0.93 49.16
CA THR A 6 -33.65 0.76 48.02
C THR A 6 -33.58 1.89 47.03
N LEU A 7 -33.28 3.12 47.49
CA LEU A 7 -33.10 4.28 46.64
C LEU A 7 -31.80 4.16 45.82
N LEU A 8 -30.74 3.58 46.42
CA LEU A 8 -29.44 3.37 45.73
C LEU A 8 -29.53 2.35 44.61
N ILE A 9 -30.36 1.31 44.79
CA ILE A 9 -30.57 0.25 43.80
C ILE A 9 -31.38 0.77 42.61
N LEU A 10 -32.31 1.70 42.85
CA LEU A 10 -33.12 2.28 41.77
C LEU A 10 -32.35 3.21 40.82
N ILE A 11 -31.27 3.82 41.29
CA ILE A 11 -30.41 4.69 40.48
C ILE A 11 -29.50 3.88 39.53
N PHE A 12 -29.21 2.61 39.88
CA PHE A 12 -28.36 1.77 39.03
C PHE A 12 -29.04 1.16 37.79
N ILE A 13 -30.36 1.20 37.72
CA ILE A 13 -31.14 0.58 36.62
C ILE A 13 -31.33 1.53 35.42
N CYS A 14 -31.03 2.81 35.56
CA CYS A 14 -31.26 3.81 34.50
C CYS A 14 -30.07 4.04 33.55
N PHE A 15 -28.93 3.30 33.71
CA PHE A 15 -27.82 3.39 32.77
C PHE A 15 -27.86 2.24 31.75
N SER A 16 -29.02 2.02 31.15
CA SER A 16 -29.14 1.24 29.93
C SER A 16 -28.71 2.12 28.76
N CYS A 17 -27.46 2.12 28.46
CA CYS A 17 -26.90 2.75 27.27
C CYS A 17 -27.45 2.01 26.04
N THR A 18 -28.50 2.55 25.44
CA THR A 18 -28.95 2.13 24.11
C THR A 18 -27.89 2.54 23.10
N ILE A 19 -27.04 1.58 22.70
CA ILE A 19 -26.21 1.71 21.51
C ILE A 19 -27.19 1.72 20.33
N SER A 20 -27.56 2.90 19.87
CA SER A 20 -28.19 3.08 18.56
C SER A 20 -27.15 2.75 17.50
N LYS A 21 -27.31 1.61 16.83
CA LYS A 21 -26.60 1.30 15.59
C LYS A 21 -26.90 2.43 14.61
N PRO A 22 -25.89 3.06 13.98
CA PRO A 22 -26.17 3.90 12.83
C PRO A 22 -26.73 2.98 11.74
N THR A 23 -27.99 3.15 11.42
CA THR A 23 -28.59 2.62 10.20
C THR A 23 -28.00 3.42 9.06
N SER A 24 -26.83 3.00 8.58
CA SER A 24 -26.37 3.36 7.26
C SER A 24 -27.19 2.53 6.28
N SER A 25 -28.26 3.10 5.81
CA SER A 25 -28.93 2.67 4.59
C SER A 25 -28.04 3.01 3.41
N ASN A 26 -27.01 2.20 3.22
CA ASN A 26 -26.38 2.01 1.93
C ASN A 26 -26.76 0.59 1.51
N ASP A 27 -27.92 0.49 0.87
CA ASP A 27 -28.17 -0.52 -0.14
C ASP A 27 -27.16 -0.29 -1.27
N PHE A 28 -25.89 -0.57 -0.98
CA PHE A 28 -24.89 -0.73 -1.97
C PHE A 28 -25.06 -2.16 -2.49
N ASP A 29 -25.71 -2.21 -3.64
CA ASP A 29 -25.97 -3.38 -4.44
C ASP A 29 -24.73 -4.31 -4.44
N ARG A 30 -24.79 -5.43 -3.71
CA ARG A 30 -23.73 -6.44 -3.63
C ARG A 30 -23.63 -7.28 -4.92
N ASN A 31 -24.05 -6.73 -6.02
CA ASN A 31 -23.94 -7.31 -7.35
C ASN A 31 -22.89 -6.63 -8.23
N ILE A 32 -21.86 -6.04 -7.62
CA ILE A 32 -20.64 -5.75 -8.37
C ILE A 32 -19.96 -7.10 -8.58
N SER A 33 -20.07 -7.62 -9.80
CA SER A 33 -19.46 -8.87 -10.18
C SER A 33 -17.96 -8.82 -9.86
N MET A 34 -17.38 -9.91 -9.41
CA MET A 34 -15.94 -9.98 -9.14
C MET A 34 -15.11 -9.55 -10.34
N ASP A 35 -15.65 -9.68 -11.54
CA ASP A 35 -15.01 -9.26 -12.80
C ASP A 35 -14.86 -7.75 -12.91
N GLU A 36 -15.79 -6.95 -12.38
CA GLU A 36 -15.69 -5.49 -12.39
C GLU A 36 -14.63 -4.98 -11.42
N LYS A 37 -14.49 -5.63 -10.25
CA LYS A 37 -13.44 -5.31 -9.27
C LYS A 37 -12.04 -5.66 -9.78
N ILE A 38 -11.91 -6.72 -10.58
CA ILE A 38 -10.64 -7.12 -11.21
C ILE A 38 -10.27 -6.11 -12.30
N ASN A 39 -11.23 -5.56 -13.01
CA ASN A 39 -11.02 -4.58 -14.06
C ASN A 39 -10.59 -3.21 -13.48
N GLU A 40 -11.24 -2.76 -12.40
CA GLU A 40 -10.85 -1.52 -11.71
C GLU A 40 -9.41 -1.58 -11.18
N TYR A 41 -8.97 -2.73 -10.65
CA TYR A 41 -7.59 -2.91 -10.19
C TYR A 41 -6.57 -2.93 -11.33
N SER A 42 -6.98 -3.26 -12.56
CA SER A 42 -6.10 -3.26 -13.72
C SER A 42 -5.85 -1.85 -14.29
N GLU A 43 -6.71 -0.89 -13.98
CA GLU A 43 -6.59 0.51 -14.44
C GLU A 43 -5.76 1.40 -13.51
N ILE A 44 -5.46 0.92 -12.29
CA ILE A 44 -4.59 1.68 -11.37
C ILE A 44 -3.20 1.78 -11.98
N SER A 45 -2.71 3.00 -12.22
CA SER A 45 -1.37 3.22 -12.77
C SER A 45 -0.31 2.55 -11.91
N ILE A 46 0.78 2.10 -12.55
CA ILE A 46 1.91 1.47 -11.87
C ILE A 46 2.46 2.39 -10.78
N LEU A 47 2.53 3.69 -11.06
CA LEU A 47 3.02 4.68 -10.11
C LEU A 47 2.14 4.76 -8.86
N ASN A 48 0.81 4.68 -8.99
CA ASN A 48 -0.09 4.66 -7.86
C ASN A 48 0.06 3.39 -7.01
N ARG A 49 0.35 2.25 -7.64
CA ARG A 49 0.69 1.02 -6.90
C ARG A 49 2.01 1.15 -6.14
N ILE A 50 3.01 1.82 -6.72
CA ILE A 50 4.29 2.08 -6.05
C ILE A 50 4.10 3.04 -4.87
N ARG A 51 3.24 4.05 -5.00
CA ARG A 51 2.88 4.98 -3.89
C ARG A 51 2.27 4.26 -2.69
N SER A 52 1.58 3.17 -2.91
CA SER A 52 1.00 2.36 -1.82
C SER A 52 2.04 1.53 -1.07
N ILE A 53 3.26 1.39 -1.58
CA ILE A 53 4.33 0.64 -0.93
C ILE A 53 5.00 1.53 0.14
N PRO A 54 4.95 1.16 1.43
CA PRO A 54 5.55 1.97 2.48
C PRO A 54 7.07 2.01 2.34
N GLY A 55 7.64 3.19 2.61
CA GLY A 55 9.09 3.37 2.59
C GLY A 55 9.67 3.75 1.22
N LEU A 56 8.83 4.14 0.27
CA LEU A 56 9.24 4.73 -1.00
C LEU A 56 8.91 6.22 -1.05
N LYS A 57 9.74 6.97 -1.75
CA LYS A 57 9.55 8.37 -2.13
C LYS A 57 9.61 8.47 -3.64
N ILE A 58 8.68 9.21 -4.21
CA ILE A 58 8.60 9.41 -5.66
C ILE A 58 8.85 10.88 -5.95
N ASN A 59 9.77 11.17 -6.85
CA ASN A 59 10.02 12.47 -7.42
C ASN A 59 9.60 12.47 -8.89
N GLY A 60 9.08 13.56 -9.38
CA GLY A 60 8.66 13.73 -10.76
C GLY A 60 7.15 13.92 -10.90
N PRO A 61 6.73 14.73 -11.88
CA PRO A 61 5.33 15.06 -12.09
C PRO A 61 4.55 13.97 -12.83
N ASP A 62 5.23 13.20 -13.69
CA ASP A 62 4.60 12.31 -14.66
C ASP A 62 4.92 10.84 -14.45
N ASP A 63 3.98 9.98 -14.85
CA ASP A 63 4.16 8.53 -14.80
C ASP A 63 5.36 8.02 -15.63
N ASN A 64 5.81 8.75 -16.66
CA ASN A 64 6.92 8.32 -17.51
C ASN A 64 8.29 8.79 -17.00
N ASN A 65 8.35 9.89 -16.25
CA ASN A 65 9.59 10.52 -15.76
C ASN A 65 9.70 10.48 -14.23
N ALA A 66 8.91 9.66 -13.56
CA ALA A 66 9.02 9.51 -12.13
C ALA A 66 10.31 8.79 -11.75
N GLN A 67 10.91 9.25 -10.66
CA GLN A 67 12.08 8.64 -10.04
C GLN A 67 11.67 8.08 -8.68
N VAL A 68 12.03 6.85 -8.40
CA VAL A 68 11.62 6.15 -7.18
C VAL A 68 12.82 5.91 -6.28
N TYR A 69 12.70 6.33 -5.01
CA TYR A 69 13.76 6.22 -4.00
C TYR A 69 13.25 5.55 -2.73
N VAL A 70 14.14 4.89 -2.01
CA VAL A 70 13.84 4.40 -0.66
C VAL A 70 13.98 5.53 0.36
N THR A 71 12.98 5.69 1.23
CA THR A 71 13.07 6.64 2.35
C THR A 71 13.99 6.13 3.44
N GLY A 72 14.76 7.04 4.07
CA GLY A 72 15.65 6.71 5.18
C GLY A 72 17.08 6.34 4.79
N ILE A 73 17.39 6.23 3.49
CA ILE A 73 18.78 6.14 3.02
C ILE A 73 19.23 7.57 2.71
N THR A 74 19.80 8.23 3.72
CA THR A 74 20.27 9.60 3.59
C THR A 74 21.77 9.60 3.29
N SER A 75 22.14 9.36 2.05
CA SER A 75 23.45 9.78 1.59
C SER A 75 23.27 11.05 0.76
N VAL A 76 23.72 12.17 1.29
CA VAL A 76 23.54 13.50 0.66
C VAL A 76 24.25 13.63 -0.69
N LYS A 77 25.17 12.74 -1.00
CA LYS A 77 26.02 12.80 -2.21
C LYS A 77 25.61 11.86 -3.34
N PHE A 78 24.94 10.77 -3.08
CA PHE A 78 24.63 9.75 -4.09
C PHE A 78 23.27 9.11 -3.75
N THR A 79 22.19 9.73 -4.15
CA THR A 79 20.88 9.11 -4.06
C THR A 79 20.62 8.37 -5.37
N GLN A 80 20.78 7.04 -5.36
CA GLN A 80 20.42 6.22 -6.51
C GLN A 80 18.95 5.81 -6.43
N GLU A 81 18.32 5.70 -7.60
CA GLU A 81 16.98 5.17 -7.72
C GLU A 81 16.94 3.68 -7.37
N VAL A 82 15.76 3.21 -6.94
CA VAL A 82 15.53 1.78 -6.76
C VAL A 82 15.65 1.05 -8.10
N THR A 83 16.18 -0.16 -8.07
CA THR A 83 16.24 -1.02 -9.24
C THR A 83 15.04 -1.94 -9.31
N PHE A 84 14.41 -2.00 -10.47
CA PHE A 84 13.27 -2.88 -10.75
C PHE A 84 13.73 -4.21 -11.32
N TYR A 85 13.17 -5.30 -10.80
CA TYR A 85 13.32 -6.65 -11.30
C TYR A 85 11.96 -7.21 -11.71
N LEU A 86 11.85 -7.62 -12.95
CA LEU A 86 10.64 -8.22 -13.52
C LEU A 86 10.84 -9.73 -13.66
N ASN A 87 10.06 -10.51 -12.94
CA ASN A 87 10.16 -11.99 -12.93
C ASN A 87 11.60 -12.51 -12.70
N GLY A 88 12.39 -11.79 -11.89
CA GLY A 88 13.78 -12.12 -11.58
C GLY A 88 14.81 -11.53 -12.54
N MET A 89 14.41 -10.93 -13.66
CA MET A 89 15.31 -10.24 -14.57
C MET A 89 15.44 -8.76 -14.20
N ARG A 90 16.66 -8.25 -14.22
CA ARG A 90 16.97 -6.84 -13.98
C ARG A 90 16.43 -5.99 -15.14
N VAL A 91 15.62 -5.00 -14.81
CA VAL A 91 15.11 -4.02 -15.79
C VAL A 91 15.83 -2.68 -15.68
N GLY A 92 16.08 -2.20 -14.45
CA GLY A 92 16.73 -0.92 -14.19
C GLY A 92 15.83 0.06 -13.44
N THR A 93 15.78 1.31 -13.88
CA THR A 93 15.00 2.38 -13.25
C THR A 93 13.50 2.28 -13.52
N TYR A 94 12.71 3.10 -12.82
CA TYR A 94 11.26 3.16 -13.03
C TYR A 94 10.91 3.53 -14.48
N SER A 95 11.60 4.49 -15.08
CA SER A 95 11.33 4.92 -16.47
C SER A 95 11.50 3.77 -17.46
N GLN A 96 12.50 2.92 -17.29
CA GLN A 96 12.70 1.72 -18.11
C GLN A 96 11.61 0.68 -17.86
N PHE A 97 11.27 0.47 -16.60
CA PHE A 97 10.24 -0.49 -16.20
C PHE A 97 8.84 -0.12 -16.71
N SER A 98 8.45 1.15 -16.61
CA SER A 98 7.12 1.63 -17.03
C SER A 98 6.84 1.49 -18.52
N THR A 99 7.89 1.47 -19.36
CA THR A 99 7.76 1.27 -20.80
C THR A 99 7.57 -0.20 -21.20
N LEU A 100 7.98 -1.12 -20.33
CA LEU A 100 7.99 -2.57 -20.65
C LEU A 100 6.70 -3.27 -20.27
N ILE A 101 5.92 -2.75 -19.32
CA ILE A 101 4.80 -3.46 -18.75
C ILE A 101 3.56 -2.58 -18.60
N LYS A 102 2.39 -3.16 -18.89
CA LYS A 102 1.11 -2.49 -18.65
C LYS A 102 0.64 -2.71 -17.21
N PRO A 103 -0.10 -1.75 -16.62
CA PRO A 103 -0.59 -1.88 -15.23
C PRO A 103 -1.37 -3.18 -14.96
N GLY A 104 -2.18 -3.63 -15.92
CA GLY A 104 -2.98 -4.84 -15.80
C GLY A 104 -2.20 -6.15 -15.75
N GLU A 105 -0.96 -6.16 -16.23
CA GLU A 105 -0.10 -7.35 -16.27
C GLU A 105 0.61 -7.60 -14.93
N VAL A 106 0.71 -6.58 -14.08
CA VAL A 106 1.36 -6.68 -12.78
C VAL A 106 0.51 -7.46 -11.80
N LYS A 107 1.01 -8.60 -11.36
CA LYS A 107 0.40 -9.43 -10.31
C LYS A 107 0.76 -8.95 -8.91
N SER A 108 2.04 -8.72 -8.66
CA SER A 108 2.51 -8.30 -7.34
C SER A 108 3.79 -7.48 -7.43
N MET A 109 3.95 -6.56 -6.46
CA MET A 109 5.15 -5.76 -6.26
C MET A 109 5.62 -5.90 -4.82
N ARG A 110 6.93 -6.02 -4.60
CA ARG A 110 7.53 -6.13 -3.28
C ARG A 110 8.82 -5.34 -3.21
N LEU A 111 8.94 -4.46 -2.22
CA LEU A 111 10.17 -3.75 -1.90
C LEU A 111 11.08 -4.61 -1.03
N LEU A 112 12.33 -4.76 -1.43
CA LEU A 112 13.44 -5.24 -0.61
C LEU A 112 14.40 -4.09 -0.36
N LYS A 113 14.83 -3.92 0.89
CA LYS A 113 15.77 -2.86 1.29
C LYS A 113 16.68 -3.31 2.42
N GLY A 114 17.77 -2.56 2.62
CA GLY A 114 18.71 -2.81 3.70
C GLY A 114 19.60 -4.02 3.47
N ALA A 115 20.16 -4.59 4.53
CA ALA A 115 21.15 -5.67 4.47
C ALA A 115 20.65 -6.91 3.72
N SER A 116 19.39 -7.27 3.86
CA SER A 116 18.81 -8.42 3.17
C SER A 116 18.73 -8.24 1.66
N ALA A 117 18.49 -7.03 1.18
CA ALA A 117 18.53 -6.73 -0.24
C ALA A 117 19.97 -6.69 -0.75
N ALA A 118 20.89 -6.06 0.00
CA ALA A 118 22.28 -5.96 -0.35
C ALA A 118 22.99 -7.33 -0.44
N SER A 119 22.63 -8.29 0.41
CA SER A 119 23.20 -9.65 0.36
C SER A 119 22.82 -10.43 -0.90
N ILE A 120 21.67 -10.13 -1.51
CA ILE A 120 21.16 -10.82 -2.69
C ILE A 120 21.51 -10.07 -3.98
N TYR A 121 21.36 -8.74 -3.96
CA TYR A 121 21.46 -7.87 -5.14
C TYR A 121 22.70 -6.97 -5.13
N GLY A 122 23.60 -7.13 -4.15
CA GLY A 122 24.83 -6.35 -4.06
C GLY A 122 24.58 -4.85 -3.87
N GLU A 123 25.28 -4.03 -4.64
CA GLU A 123 25.19 -2.58 -4.56
C GLU A 123 23.77 -2.05 -4.80
N GLU A 124 23.07 -2.62 -5.77
CA GLU A 124 21.67 -2.23 -6.07
C GLU A 124 20.73 -2.47 -4.88
N GLY A 125 20.97 -3.56 -4.14
CA GLY A 125 20.23 -3.86 -2.92
C GLY A 125 20.40 -2.82 -1.82
N THR A 126 21.53 -2.13 -1.79
CA THR A 126 21.79 -1.05 -0.84
C THR A 126 20.84 0.13 -1.04
N TRP A 127 20.52 0.45 -2.28
CA TRP A 127 19.59 1.52 -2.66
C TRP A 127 18.13 1.07 -2.68
N GLY A 128 17.90 -0.22 -2.64
CA GLY A 128 16.60 -0.86 -2.66
C GLY A 128 16.24 -1.45 -4.02
N VAL A 129 15.51 -2.56 -3.94
CA VAL A 129 15.08 -3.32 -5.11
C VAL A 129 13.58 -3.56 -5.05
N ILE A 130 12.89 -3.31 -6.15
CA ILE A 130 11.48 -3.64 -6.30
C ILE A 130 11.35 -4.90 -7.18
N LEU A 131 10.84 -5.95 -6.56
CA LEU A 131 10.53 -7.20 -7.25
C LEU A 131 9.10 -7.15 -7.79
N VAL A 132 8.97 -7.32 -9.09
CA VAL A 132 7.68 -7.35 -9.78
C VAL A 132 7.45 -8.72 -10.36
N LYS A 133 6.25 -9.27 -10.14
CA LYS A 133 5.78 -10.50 -10.79
C LYS A 133 4.59 -10.18 -11.67
N THR A 134 4.55 -10.76 -12.84
CA THR A 134 3.41 -10.71 -13.76
C THR A 134 2.42 -11.84 -13.49
N LYS A 135 1.24 -11.69 -14.06
CA LYS A 135 0.20 -12.75 -14.07
C LYS A 135 0.61 -13.94 -14.91
#